data_7e95d2bd20a8a47340b2619ff59a1055
#
_entry.id   7e95d2bd20a8a47340b2619ff59a1055
#
_cell.length_a   1.000
_cell.length_b   1.000
_cell.length_c   1.000
_cell.angle_alpha   90.00
_cell.angle_beta   90.00
_cell.angle_gamma   90.00
#
_symmetry.space_group_name_H-M   'P 1'
#
loop_
_entity.id
_entity.type
_entity.pdbx_description
1 polymer ?
#
loop_
_entity_poly.entity_id
_entity_poly.type
_entity_poly.pdbx_seq_one_letter_code
_entity_poly.pdbx_strand_id
1 'polypeptide(L)'
;MGVSALKWQGWLVGLVAIAGLLVFAPLGLYVWASGGGQHEAPPRAAVEDVRVTGCRVDPASRRVAAAVEATGRAAGVGAYVVTVEFRDRAEADPGRRAAQALVRIPGVAPGATEYGEAVGPVWPVATVPWCGVAGAEFTPATPAPGVP
;
A
#
# COMPACT_ATOMS: atom_id res chain seq x y z
N MET A 1 4.30 -15.63 66.83
CA MET A 1 4.42 -14.32 66.22
C MET A 1 4.64 -14.48 64.71
N GLY A 2 3.57 -14.65 63.95
CA GLY A 2 3.74 -14.93 62.49
C GLY A 2 2.52 -14.54 61.64
N VAL A 3 1.46 -14.00 62.22
CA VAL A 3 0.19 -13.78 61.50
C VAL A 3 0.07 -12.37 60.86
N SER A 4 0.95 -11.43 61.21
CA SER A 4 0.89 -10.06 60.68
C SER A 4 1.57 -9.91 59.34
N ALA A 5 2.60 -10.69 59.06
CA ALA A 5 3.34 -10.66 57.79
C ALA A 5 2.50 -11.19 56.61
N LEU A 6 1.70 -12.25 56.88
CA LEU A 6 0.86 -12.87 55.85
C LEU A 6 -0.28 -11.94 55.37
N LYS A 7 -0.86 -11.16 56.31
CA LYS A 7 -1.90 -10.19 55.96
C LYS A 7 -1.39 -9.02 55.11
N TRP A 8 -0.16 -8.60 55.34
CA TRP A 8 0.46 -7.50 54.62
C TRP A 8 0.87 -7.91 53.20
N GLN A 9 1.34 -9.14 53.04
CA GLN A 9 1.67 -9.73 51.73
C GLN A 9 0.41 -9.87 50.85
N GLY A 10 -0.74 -10.30 51.42
CA GLY A 10 -2.00 -10.37 50.69
C GLY A 10 -2.49 -9.03 50.21
N TRP A 11 -2.32 -7.96 50.99
CA TRP A 11 -2.71 -6.61 50.61
C TRP A 11 -1.80 -6.04 49.51
N LEU A 12 -0.49 -6.27 49.55
CA LEU A 12 0.47 -5.90 48.51
C LEU A 12 0.19 -6.61 47.18
N VAL A 13 -0.11 -7.90 47.22
CA VAL A 13 -0.47 -8.68 46.02
C VAL A 13 -1.77 -8.13 45.40
N GLY A 14 -2.76 -7.77 46.23
CA GLY A 14 -3.99 -7.16 45.76
C GLY A 14 -3.77 -5.80 45.08
N LEU A 15 -2.90 -4.95 45.65
CA LEU A 15 -2.56 -3.65 45.04
C LEU A 15 -1.83 -3.80 43.70
N VAL A 16 -0.87 -4.75 43.62
CA VAL A 16 -0.14 -5.01 42.36
C VAL A 16 -1.08 -5.55 41.29
N ALA A 17 -2.02 -6.44 41.68
CA ALA A 17 -3.01 -6.97 40.74
C ALA A 17 -3.95 -5.87 40.21
N ILE A 18 -4.45 -4.97 41.07
CA ILE A 18 -5.31 -3.86 40.68
C ILE A 18 -4.54 -2.86 39.81
N ALA A 19 -3.30 -2.52 40.18
CA ALA A 19 -2.46 -1.63 39.38
C ALA A 19 -2.18 -2.21 37.99
N GLY A 20 -1.89 -3.52 37.91
CA GLY A 20 -1.73 -4.23 36.64
C GLY A 20 -2.99 -4.19 35.79
N LEU A 21 -4.14 -4.42 36.39
CA LEU A 21 -5.42 -4.43 35.69
C LEU A 21 -5.79 -3.02 35.15
N LEU A 22 -5.50 -1.97 35.92
CA LEU A 22 -5.74 -0.58 35.49
C LEU A 22 -4.85 -0.14 34.33
N VAL A 23 -3.65 -0.71 34.21
CA VAL A 23 -2.71 -0.39 33.11
C VAL A 23 -2.98 -1.26 31.90
N PHE A 24 -3.15 -2.56 32.09
CA PHE A 24 -3.23 -3.51 30.97
C PHE A 24 -4.64 -3.69 30.42
N ALA A 25 -5.71 -3.45 31.18
CA ALA A 25 -7.07 -3.57 30.68
C ALA A 25 -7.40 -2.51 29.59
N PRO A 26 -7.09 -1.22 29.79
CA PRO A 26 -7.32 -0.23 28.72
C PRO A 26 -6.41 -0.45 27.50
N LEU A 27 -5.18 -0.91 27.71
CA LEU A 27 -4.27 -1.26 26.62
C LEU A 27 -4.78 -2.47 25.83
N GLY A 28 -5.26 -3.52 26.50
CA GLY A 28 -5.88 -4.68 25.90
C GLY A 28 -7.14 -4.34 25.10
N LEU A 29 -8.00 -3.50 25.67
CA LEU A 29 -9.20 -2.99 24.99
C LEU A 29 -8.85 -2.11 23.80
N TYR A 30 -7.83 -1.27 23.90
CA TYR A 30 -7.35 -0.45 22.79
C TYR A 30 -6.80 -1.31 21.66
N VAL A 31 -5.97 -2.30 21.95
CA VAL A 31 -5.43 -3.25 20.95
C VAL A 31 -6.57 -4.07 20.34
N TRP A 32 -7.55 -4.53 21.14
CA TRP A 32 -8.70 -5.26 20.63
C TRP A 32 -9.62 -4.39 19.77
N ALA A 33 -9.90 -3.15 20.18
CA ALA A 33 -10.70 -2.20 19.41
C ALA A 33 -9.98 -1.68 18.16
N SER A 34 -8.64 -1.56 18.20
CA SER A 34 -7.82 -1.15 17.06
C SER A 34 -7.47 -2.32 16.14
N GLY A 35 -7.41 -3.55 16.68
CA GLY A 35 -7.11 -4.78 15.95
C GLY A 35 -8.32 -5.61 15.54
N GLY A 36 -9.53 -5.19 15.96
CA GLY A 36 -10.80 -5.81 15.61
C GLY A 36 -11.36 -5.40 14.24
N GLY A 37 -10.57 -4.73 13.41
CA GLY A 37 -10.81 -4.68 11.99
C GLY A 37 -10.64 -6.08 11.44
N GLN A 38 -11.75 -6.67 11.03
CA GLN A 38 -11.92 -7.83 10.16
C GLN A 38 -10.59 -8.47 9.73
N HIS A 39 -10.45 -9.77 9.93
CA HIS A 39 -9.49 -10.58 9.19
C HIS A 39 -9.88 -10.55 7.69
N GLU A 40 -9.85 -9.37 7.13
CA GLU A 40 -9.71 -9.18 5.71
C GLU A 40 -8.36 -9.81 5.37
N ALA A 41 -8.38 -10.84 4.55
CA ALA A 41 -7.18 -11.40 3.98
C ALA A 41 -6.28 -10.21 3.59
N PRO A 42 -4.97 -10.23 3.92
CA PRO A 42 -4.11 -9.08 3.67
C PRO A 42 -4.40 -8.58 2.26
N PRO A 43 -4.71 -7.29 2.05
CA PRO A 43 -5.14 -6.80 0.76
C PRO A 43 -4.08 -7.26 -0.23
N ARG A 44 -4.49 -8.09 -1.17
CA ARG A 44 -3.61 -8.56 -2.24
C ARG A 44 -2.92 -7.32 -2.76
N ALA A 45 -1.61 -7.35 -2.76
CA ALA A 45 -0.86 -6.18 -3.15
C ALA A 45 -1.29 -5.78 -4.56
N ALA A 46 -1.92 -4.62 -4.72
CA ALA A 46 -2.42 -4.14 -6.01
C ALA A 46 -1.32 -4.12 -7.10
N VAL A 47 -0.06 -4.17 -6.67
CA VAL A 47 1.11 -4.31 -7.54
C VAL A 47 1.10 -5.61 -8.36
N GLU A 48 0.45 -6.67 -7.87
CA GLU A 48 0.32 -7.94 -8.60
C GLU A 48 -0.69 -7.88 -9.75
N ASP A 49 -1.55 -6.87 -9.73
CA ASP A 49 -2.60 -6.67 -10.72
C ASP A 49 -2.16 -5.75 -11.86
N VAL A 50 -0.96 -5.16 -11.76
CA VAL A 50 -0.45 -4.18 -12.71
C VAL A 50 0.90 -4.61 -13.28
N ARG A 51 1.14 -4.26 -14.54
CA ARG A 51 2.44 -4.51 -15.19
C ARG A 51 2.77 -3.43 -16.21
N VAL A 52 4.06 -3.19 -16.41
CA VAL A 52 4.54 -2.38 -17.53
C VAL A 52 4.64 -3.27 -18.76
N THR A 53 3.96 -2.90 -19.83
CA THR A 53 3.94 -3.64 -21.11
C THR A 53 4.82 -3.01 -22.18
N GLY A 54 5.24 -1.77 -21.98
CA GLY A 54 6.13 -1.07 -22.92
C GLY A 54 6.86 0.08 -22.24
N CYS A 55 8.07 0.35 -22.72
CA CYS A 55 8.93 1.43 -22.27
C CYS A 55 9.58 2.06 -23.50
N ARG A 56 9.31 3.35 -23.76
CA ARG A 56 9.81 4.02 -24.95
C ARG A 56 10.18 5.47 -24.65
N VAL A 57 11.00 6.06 -25.49
CA VAL A 57 11.25 7.51 -25.51
C VAL A 57 10.48 8.10 -26.67
N ASP A 58 9.62 9.05 -26.38
CA ASP A 58 8.90 9.82 -27.41
C ASP A 58 9.90 10.66 -28.23
N PRO A 59 9.94 10.53 -29.56
CA PRO A 59 10.95 11.18 -30.37
C PRO A 59 10.76 12.72 -30.44
N ALA A 60 9.55 13.22 -30.24
CA ALA A 60 9.26 14.64 -30.33
C ALA A 60 9.57 15.37 -29.03
N SER A 61 9.08 14.86 -27.91
CA SER A 61 9.27 15.47 -26.59
C SER A 61 10.52 15.00 -25.87
N ARG A 62 11.14 13.93 -26.33
CA ARG A 62 12.27 13.25 -25.67
C ARG A 62 11.93 12.72 -24.27
N ARG A 63 10.67 12.68 -23.89
CA ARG A 63 10.23 12.14 -22.62
C ARG A 63 10.10 10.62 -22.70
N VAL A 64 10.45 9.96 -21.59
CA VAL A 64 10.19 8.53 -21.45
C VAL A 64 8.71 8.31 -21.16
N ALA A 65 8.13 7.30 -21.79
CA ALA A 65 6.75 6.87 -21.57
C ALA A 65 6.70 5.37 -21.32
N ALA A 66 5.91 4.98 -20.32
CA ALA A 66 5.66 3.60 -19.97
C ALA A 66 4.19 3.26 -20.20
N ALA A 67 3.93 2.24 -21.00
CA ALA A 67 2.60 1.65 -21.11
C ALA A 67 2.35 0.72 -19.92
N VAL A 68 1.26 0.93 -19.22
CA VAL A 68 0.86 0.19 -18.02
C VAL A 68 -0.47 -0.50 -18.27
N GLU A 69 -0.53 -1.75 -17.90
CA GLU A 69 -1.74 -2.58 -17.94
C GLU A 69 -2.17 -2.89 -16.50
N ALA A 70 -3.46 -2.75 -16.21
CA ALA A 70 -4.08 -3.13 -14.96
C ALA A 70 -5.18 -4.16 -15.20
N THR A 71 -5.11 -5.29 -14.50
CA THR A 71 -6.15 -6.35 -14.54
C THR A 71 -6.95 -6.31 -13.25
N GLY A 72 -8.26 -6.13 -13.35
CA GLY A 72 -9.16 -6.07 -12.20
C GLY A 72 -9.28 -7.39 -11.48
N ARG A 73 -8.64 -7.51 -10.33
CA ARG A 73 -8.75 -8.67 -9.43
C ARG A 73 -9.34 -8.31 -8.08
N ALA A 74 -9.41 -7.01 -7.77
CA ALA A 74 -10.10 -6.52 -6.59
C ALA A 74 -11.62 -6.63 -6.72
N ALA A 75 -12.32 -6.70 -5.59
CA ALA A 75 -13.76 -6.69 -5.57
C ALA A 75 -14.31 -5.31 -5.98
N GLY A 76 -15.23 -5.30 -6.94
CA GLY A 76 -15.88 -4.08 -7.42
C GLY A 76 -15.08 -3.31 -8.47
N VAL A 77 -15.71 -2.27 -9.01
CA VAL A 77 -15.09 -1.36 -9.98
C VAL A 77 -14.29 -0.30 -9.23
N GLY A 78 -13.12 0.04 -9.72
CA GLY A 78 -12.30 1.06 -9.08
C GLY A 78 -11.24 1.63 -10.01
N ALA A 79 -10.27 2.31 -9.42
CA ALA A 79 -9.13 2.85 -10.12
C ALA A 79 -7.84 2.31 -9.52
N TYR A 80 -6.88 2.00 -10.37
CA TYR A 80 -5.51 1.77 -9.95
C TYR A 80 -4.72 3.07 -10.06
N VAL A 81 -3.96 3.39 -9.01
CA VAL A 81 -2.95 4.44 -9.03
C VAL A 81 -1.60 3.73 -8.99
N VAL A 82 -0.88 3.82 -10.10
CA VAL A 82 0.37 3.09 -10.29
C VAL A 82 1.54 4.06 -10.29
N THR A 83 2.53 3.79 -9.46
CA THR A 83 3.81 4.47 -9.46
C THR A 83 4.77 3.71 -10.38
N VAL A 84 5.17 4.35 -11.45
CA VAL A 84 6.14 3.81 -12.41
C VAL A 84 7.49 4.45 -12.15
N GLU A 85 8.53 3.65 -12.11
CA GLU A 85 9.91 4.11 -12.02
C GLU A 85 10.64 3.96 -13.34
N PHE A 86 11.53 4.91 -13.62
CA PHE A 86 12.34 4.96 -14.82
C PHE A 86 13.81 4.92 -14.43
N ARG A 87 14.55 3.98 -15.00
CA ARG A 87 15.98 3.76 -14.74
C ARG A 87 16.75 3.65 -16.05
N ASP A 88 18.04 3.83 -16.00
CA ASP A 88 18.97 3.57 -17.11
C ASP A 88 19.37 2.10 -17.20
N ARG A 89 18.94 1.27 -16.23
CA ARG A 89 19.16 -0.19 -16.17
C ARG A 89 18.09 -0.85 -15.30
N ALA A 90 17.92 -2.17 -15.49
CA ALA A 90 16.93 -2.95 -14.73
C ALA A 90 17.29 -3.06 -13.23
N GLU A 91 18.57 -3.11 -12.90
CA GLU A 91 19.03 -3.23 -11.52
C GLU A 91 18.94 -1.88 -10.79
N ALA A 92 18.45 -1.93 -9.54
CA ALA A 92 18.41 -0.76 -8.68
C ALA A 92 19.82 -0.39 -8.19
N ASP A 93 20.22 0.85 -8.42
CA ASP A 93 21.41 1.41 -7.81
C ASP A 93 21.04 2.00 -6.44
N PRO A 94 21.53 1.44 -5.31
CA PRO A 94 21.13 1.88 -3.98
C PRO A 94 21.48 3.34 -3.67
N GLY A 95 22.38 3.96 -4.43
CA GLY A 95 22.78 5.36 -4.28
C GLY A 95 22.02 6.33 -5.19
N ARG A 96 21.21 5.86 -6.13
CA ARG A 96 20.57 6.70 -7.15
C ARG A 96 19.06 6.62 -7.06
N ARG A 97 18.40 7.77 -6.88
CA ARG A 97 16.94 7.83 -6.95
C ARG A 97 16.49 7.65 -8.39
N ALA A 98 15.62 6.65 -8.63
CA ALA A 98 14.91 6.53 -9.89
C ALA A 98 13.92 7.68 -10.07
N ALA A 99 13.77 8.17 -11.29
CA ALA A 99 12.67 9.06 -11.61
C ALA A 99 11.36 8.28 -11.52
N GLN A 100 10.29 8.94 -11.04
CA GLN A 100 8.99 8.29 -10.89
C GLN A 100 7.89 9.15 -11.52
N ALA A 101 6.86 8.50 -12.02
CA ALA A 101 5.62 9.12 -12.44
C ALA A 101 4.41 8.30 -11.97
N LEU A 102 3.31 8.99 -11.72
CA LEU A 102 2.03 8.37 -11.36
C LEU A 102 1.14 8.28 -12.59
N VAL A 103 0.46 7.16 -12.74
CA VAL A 103 -0.62 6.99 -13.70
C VAL A 103 -1.86 6.47 -12.99
N ARG A 104 -3.01 7.07 -13.29
CA ARG A 104 -4.30 6.60 -12.80
C ARG A 104 -5.03 5.89 -13.94
N ILE A 105 -5.42 4.64 -13.68
CA ILE A 105 -6.21 3.81 -14.61
C ILE A 105 -7.61 3.64 -13.99
N PRO A 106 -8.62 4.42 -14.44
CA PRO A 106 -9.96 4.41 -13.86
C PRO A 106 -10.81 3.30 -14.48
N GLY A 107 -11.91 2.96 -13.78
CA GLY A 107 -12.97 2.13 -14.32
C GLY A 107 -12.64 0.65 -14.46
N VAL A 108 -11.59 0.18 -13.79
CA VAL A 108 -11.19 -1.22 -13.86
C VAL A 108 -12.21 -2.08 -13.13
N ALA A 109 -12.94 -2.92 -13.87
CA ALA A 109 -13.91 -3.87 -13.34
C ALA A 109 -13.24 -5.23 -13.06
N PRO A 110 -13.81 -6.06 -12.16
CA PRO A 110 -13.33 -7.41 -11.95
C PRO A 110 -13.25 -8.21 -13.25
N GLY A 111 -12.10 -8.79 -13.55
CA GLY A 111 -11.84 -9.55 -14.77
C GLY A 111 -11.53 -8.69 -16.00
N ALA A 112 -11.73 -7.39 -15.96
CA ALA A 112 -11.38 -6.48 -17.05
C ALA A 112 -9.89 -6.11 -17.02
N THR A 113 -9.39 -5.74 -18.19
CA THR A 113 -8.03 -5.22 -18.37
C THR A 113 -8.12 -3.83 -18.98
N GLU A 114 -7.50 -2.89 -18.31
CA GLU A 114 -7.46 -1.48 -18.74
C GLU A 114 -6.02 -1.00 -18.85
N TYR A 115 -5.81 0.06 -19.63
CA TYR A 115 -4.49 0.57 -19.96
C TYR A 115 -4.34 2.03 -19.58
N GLY A 116 -3.10 2.39 -19.23
CA GLY A 116 -2.69 3.76 -18.98
C GLY A 116 -1.28 4.02 -19.48
N GLU A 117 -0.90 5.27 -19.55
CA GLU A 117 0.45 5.68 -19.91
C GLU A 117 1.02 6.61 -18.85
N ALA A 118 2.18 6.24 -18.29
CA ALA A 118 2.95 7.07 -17.38
C ALA A 118 4.03 7.81 -18.17
N VAL A 119 4.02 9.13 -18.09
CA VAL A 119 5.01 9.98 -18.77
C VAL A 119 6.03 10.48 -17.77
N GLY A 120 7.27 10.06 -17.97
CA GLY A 120 8.41 10.41 -17.13
C GLY A 120 9.17 11.66 -17.62
N PRO A 121 10.39 11.85 -17.12
CA PRO A 121 11.25 12.99 -17.48
C PRO A 121 11.78 12.91 -18.91
N VAL A 122 12.46 13.97 -19.33
CA VAL A 122 13.28 13.95 -20.54
C VAL A 122 14.42 12.97 -20.36
N TRP A 123 14.61 12.07 -21.35
CA TRP A 123 15.54 10.96 -21.25
C TRP A 123 16.85 11.25 -21.99
N PRO A 124 18.01 10.87 -21.41
CA PRO A 124 19.31 11.06 -22.09
C PRO A 124 19.41 10.31 -23.40
N VAL A 125 20.06 10.90 -24.40
CA VAL A 125 20.13 10.39 -25.79
C VAL A 125 20.87 9.05 -25.89
N ALA A 126 21.82 8.81 -25.01
CA ALA A 126 22.74 7.67 -25.09
C ALA A 126 22.34 6.48 -24.22
N THR A 127 21.16 6.50 -23.60
CA THR A 127 20.73 5.46 -22.67
C THR A 127 19.36 4.91 -23.06
N VAL A 128 19.21 3.58 -22.92
CA VAL A 128 17.92 2.90 -23.10
C VAL A 128 17.17 2.93 -21.77
N PRO A 129 15.92 3.41 -21.73
CA PRO A 129 15.16 3.43 -20.49
C PRO A 129 14.70 2.02 -20.10
N TRP A 130 14.73 1.76 -18.80
CA TRP A 130 14.02 0.66 -18.19
C TRP A 130 12.84 1.24 -17.37
N CYS A 131 11.67 0.64 -17.51
CA CYS A 131 10.45 1.05 -16.81
C CYS A 131 9.94 -0.10 -15.95
N GLY A 132 9.63 0.17 -14.69
CA GLY A 132 9.10 -0.82 -13.76
C GLY A 132 8.01 -0.26 -12.87
N VAL A 133 7.22 -1.16 -12.28
CA VAL A 133 6.24 -0.80 -11.26
C VAL A 133 6.95 -0.65 -9.92
N ALA A 134 6.95 0.56 -9.35
CA ALA A 134 7.46 0.81 -8.00
C ALA A 134 6.41 0.60 -6.92
N GLY A 135 5.12 0.77 -7.27
CA GLY A 135 4.01 0.57 -6.38
C GLY A 135 2.67 0.71 -7.10
N ALA A 136 1.62 0.16 -6.52
CA ALA A 136 0.27 0.34 -7.01
C ALA A 136 -0.73 0.31 -5.84
N GLU A 137 -1.77 1.10 -5.96
CA GLU A 137 -2.88 1.17 -5.01
C GLU A 137 -4.20 1.04 -5.77
N PHE A 138 -5.14 0.27 -5.22
CA PHE A 138 -6.50 0.17 -5.72
C PHE A 138 -7.43 1.03 -4.88
N THR A 139 -8.19 1.89 -5.52
CA THR A 139 -9.21 2.71 -4.89
C THR A 139 -10.58 2.29 -5.44
N PRO A 140 -11.45 1.68 -4.63
CA PRO A 140 -12.79 1.33 -5.08
C PRO A 140 -13.58 2.58 -5.45
N ALA A 141 -14.41 2.48 -6.49
CA ALA A 141 -15.34 3.54 -6.83
C ALA A 141 -16.38 3.66 -5.71
N THR A 142 -16.53 4.87 -5.16
CA THR A 142 -17.63 5.14 -4.22
C THR A 142 -18.94 5.01 -4.99
N PRO A 143 -19.90 4.20 -4.52
CA PRO A 143 -21.23 4.17 -5.11
C PRO A 143 -21.78 5.61 -5.13
N ALA A 144 -22.26 6.05 -6.29
CA ALA A 144 -22.95 7.34 -6.34
C ALA A 144 -24.08 7.30 -5.30
N PRO A 145 -24.25 8.34 -4.45
CA PRO A 145 -25.38 8.40 -3.54
C PRO A 145 -26.64 8.27 -4.40
N GLY A 146 -27.43 7.23 -4.09
CA GLY A 146 -28.62 6.89 -4.88
C GLY A 146 -29.50 8.12 -4.98
N VAL A 147 -29.77 8.55 -6.21
CA VAL A 147 -30.86 9.48 -6.50
C VAL A 147 -32.13 8.67 -6.23
N PRO A 148 -32.98 9.11 -5.31
CA PRO A 148 -34.25 8.43 -5.02
C PRO A 148 -35.19 8.45 -6.21
#